data_72797c4c40c7b7cb098e13175d84ad7d
#
_entry.id   72797c4c40c7b7cb098e13175d84ad7d
#
_cell.length_a   1.000
_cell.length_b   1.000
_cell.length_c   1.000
_cell.angle_alpha   90.00
_cell.angle_beta   90.00
_cell.angle_gamma   90.00
#
_symmetry.space_group_name_H-M   'P 1'
#
loop_
_entity.id
_entity.type
_entity.pdbx_description
1 polymer ?
#
loop_
_entity_poly.entity_id
_entity_poly.type
_entity_poly.pdbx_seq_one_letter_code
_entity_poly.pdbx_strand_id
1 'polypeptide(L)'
;MKKTTTIYSIGRRQLLGGGLSILAISALSACGWRLRGKIDLPYKNILISGNLTQELRDDLDMMFRVNDIQIVQNVQKAELVLEIISEQNARQVLSYNGAGQITAYRIISRVVFRAFDPNGI
;
A
#
# COMPACT_ATOMS: atom_id res chain seq x y z
N MET A 1 58.24 -29.23 14.90
CA MET A 1 56.87 -28.84 15.08
C MET A 1 56.04 -29.32 13.90
N LYS A 2 55.27 -30.42 14.08
CA LYS A 2 54.43 -30.99 13.03
C LYS A 2 53.02 -30.34 13.13
N LYS A 3 52.59 -29.60 12.10
CA LYS A 3 51.21 -29.14 11.97
C LYS A 3 50.35 -30.31 11.48
N THR A 4 49.47 -30.79 12.34
CA THR A 4 48.45 -31.81 11.99
C THR A 4 47.30 -31.09 11.28
N THR A 5 47.18 -31.30 9.97
CA THR A 5 46.01 -30.83 9.19
C THR A 5 44.86 -31.82 9.42
N THR A 6 43.88 -31.46 10.22
CA THR A 6 42.67 -32.24 10.40
C THR A 6 41.78 -32.04 9.18
N ILE A 7 41.72 -33.03 8.31
CA ILE A 7 40.79 -33.09 7.18
C ILE A 7 39.44 -33.48 7.75
N TYR A 8 38.55 -32.49 7.87
CA TYR A 8 37.14 -32.69 8.27
C TYR A 8 36.40 -33.36 7.11
N SER A 9 36.09 -34.66 7.23
CA SER A 9 35.26 -35.37 6.27
C SER A 9 33.81 -34.95 6.44
N ILE A 10 33.36 -33.99 5.64
CA ILE A 10 31.95 -33.56 5.56
C ILE A 10 31.17 -34.75 5.00
N GLY A 11 30.36 -35.39 5.85
CA GLY A 11 29.57 -36.56 5.46
C GLY A 11 28.52 -36.16 4.41
N ARG A 12 28.33 -37.03 3.40
CA ARG A 12 27.29 -36.86 2.32
C ARG A 12 25.91 -36.49 2.83
N ARG A 13 25.55 -36.90 4.06
CA ARG A 13 24.28 -36.56 4.73
C ARG A 13 24.17 -35.10 5.10
N GLN A 14 25.25 -34.41 5.43
CA GLN A 14 25.23 -32.98 5.79
C GLN A 14 25.11 -32.08 4.54
N LEU A 15 25.65 -32.52 3.40
CA LEU A 15 25.50 -31.82 2.12
C LEU A 15 24.05 -31.85 1.61
N LEU A 16 23.34 -32.96 1.82
CA LEU A 16 21.93 -33.10 1.42
C LEU A 16 21.01 -32.26 2.29
N GLY A 17 21.27 -32.17 3.61
CA GLY A 17 20.51 -31.34 4.52
C GLY A 17 20.68 -29.83 4.27
N GLY A 18 21.92 -29.40 4.01
CA GLY A 18 22.23 -28.00 3.69
C GLY A 18 21.64 -27.53 2.35
N GLY A 19 21.71 -28.38 1.32
CA GLY A 19 21.16 -28.09 0.01
C GLY A 19 19.64 -27.93 0.01
N LEU A 20 18.92 -28.77 0.77
CA LEU A 20 17.47 -28.72 0.87
C LEU A 20 16.99 -27.46 1.60
N SER A 21 17.74 -27.00 2.60
CA SER A 21 17.41 -25.76 3.34
C SER A 21 17.57 -24.51 2.49
N ILE A 22 18.58 -24.44 1.63
CA ILE A 22 18.81 -23.31 0.72
C ILE A 22 17.71 -23.25 -0.35
N LEU A 23 17.27 -24.39 -0.88
CA LEU A 23 16.18 -24.48 -1.83
C LEU A 23 14.84 -24.05 -1.22
N ALA A 24 14.58 -24.36 0.04
CA ALA A 24 13.35 -23.94 0.72
C ALA A 24 13.29 -22.42 0.94
N ILE A 25 14.41 -21.77 1.25
CA ILE A 25 14.48 -20.30 1.45
C ILE A 25 14.29 -19.57 0.13
N SER A 26 14.84 -20.07 -0.97
CA SER A 26 14.65 -19.46 -2.30
C SER A 26 13.22 -19.62 -2.83
N ALA A 27 12.49 -20.68 -2.46
CA ALA A 27 11.09 -20.85 -2.83
C ALA A 27 10.15 -19.86 -2.12
N LEU A 28 10.45 -19.42 -0.90
CA LEU A 28 9.68 -18.39 -0.19
C LEU A 28 9.84 -16.99 -0.82
N SER A 29 10.96 -16.71 -1.45
CA SER A 29 11.19 -15.44 -2.16
C SER A 29 10.42 -15.36 -3.50
N ALA A 30 10.03 -16.49 -4.06
CA ALA A 30 9.27 -16.56 -5.33
C ALA A 30 7.77 -16.27 -5.15
N CYS A 31 7.23 -16.34 -3.93
CA CYS A 31 5.88 -15.91 -3.63
C CYS A 31 5.86 -14.39 -3.55
N GLY A 32 5.86 -13.68 -4.65
CA GLY A 32 5.80 -12.23 -4.87
C GLY A 32 5.14 -11.34 -3.79
N TRP A 33 5.49 -11.51 -2.53
CA TRP A 33 5.09 -10.68 -1.40
C TRP A 33 5.81 -9.34 -1.52
N ARG A 34 5.29 -8.52 -2.42
CA ARG A 34 5.64 -7.11 -2.44
C ARG A 34 4.93 -6.46 -1.26
N LEU A 35 5.67 -6.08 -0.24
CA LEU A 35 5.22 -5.04 0.67
C LEU A 35 4.66 -3.91 -0.21
N ARG A 36 3.44 -3.43 0.09
CA ARG A 36 2.90 -2.21 -0.53
C ARG A 36 3.91 -1.09 -0.26
N GLY A 37 4.81 -0.92 -1.20
CA GLY A 37 5.81 0.13 -1.18
C GLY A 37 5.25 1.43 -1.73
N LYS A 38 6.07 2.47 -1.71
CA LYS A 38 5.83 3.73 -2.41
C LYS A 38 5.28 3.47 -3.81
N ILE A 39 4.20 4.14 -4.14
CA ILE A 39 3.69 4.19 -5.52
C ILE A 39 4.54 5.24 -6.24
N ASP A 40 5.28 4.83 -7.26
CA ASP A 40 6.03 5.77 -8.09
C ASP A 40 5.09 6.38 -9.12
N LEU A 41 4.58 7.57 -8.79
CA LEU A 41 3.74 8.35 -9.69
C LEU A 41 4.63 9.33 -10.47
N PRO A 42 4.35 9.55 -11.75
CA PRO A 42 5.09 10.51 -12.57
C PRO A 42 4.85 11.98 -12.15
N TYR A 43 3.83 12.24 -11.33
CA TYR A 43 3.42 13.56 -10.88
C TYR A 43 3.95 13.83 -9.48
N LYS A 44 4.49 15.02 -9.27
CA LYS A 44 5.02 15.48 -7.96
C LYS A 44 4.14 16.54 -7.31
N ASN A 45 3.40 17.30 -8.10
CA ASN A 45 2.56 18.40 -7.64
C ASN A 45 1.10 18.13 -8.03
N ILE A 46 0.24 17.91 -7.05
CA ILE A 46 -1.18 17.62 -7.26
C ILE A 46 -2.02 18.72 -6.63
N LEU A 47 -2.99 19.22 -7.38
CA LEU A 47 -4.05 20.08 -6.86
C LEU A 47 -5.27 19.24 -6.52
N ILE A 48 -5.75 19.32 -5.29
CA ILE A 48 -7.01 18.72 -4.88
C ILE A 48 -8.09 19.79 -4.91
N SER A 49 -9.16 19.53 -5.65
CA SER A 49 -10.32 20.42 -5.76
C SER A 49 -11.63 19.67 -5.54
N GLY A 50 -12.72 20.40 -5.35
CA GLY A 50 -14.05 19.82 -5.14
C GLY A 50 -14.50 19.80 -3.68
N ASN A 51 -15.63 19.14 -3.45
CA ASN A 51 -16.28 19.09 -2.14
C ASN A 51 -15.91 17.78 -1.43
N LEU A 52 -14.96 17.86 -0.52
CA LEU A 52 -14.49 16.73 0.28
C LEU A 52 -14.52 17.07 1.77
N THR A 53 -14.74 16.06 2.60
CA THR A 53 -14.66 16.18 4.06
C THR A 53 -13.22 16.48 4.50
N GLN A 54 -13.09 17.06 5.70
CA GLN A 54 -11.77 17.29 6.28
C GLN A 54 -11.02 15.97 6.52
N GLU A 55 -11.75 14.92 6.92
CA GLU A 55 -11.20 13.58 7.14
C GLU A 55 -10.55 13.02 5.86
N LEU A 56 -11.27 13.05 4.74
CA LEU A 56 -10.72 12.60 3.45
C LEU A 56 -9.52 13.46 3.01
N ARG A 57 -9.56 14.77 3.29
CA ARG A 57 -8.45 15.68 2.97
C ARG A 57 -7.18 15.31 3.74
N ASP A 58 -7.31 15.05 5.04
CA ASP A 58 -6.19 14.70 5.91
C ASP A 58 -5.61 13.33 5.53
N ASP A 59 -6.45 12.37 5.17
CA ASP A 59 -6.03 11.05 4.68
C ASP A 59 -5.25 11.15 3.35
N LEU A 60 -5.74 11.95 2.42
CA LEU A 60 -5.06 12.20 1.14
C LEU A 60 -3.72 12.92 1.35
N ASP A 61 -3.67 13.92 2.24
CA ASP A 61 -2.43 14.64 2.56
C ASP A 61 -1.37 13.69 3.13
N MET A 62 -1.77 12.83 4.08
CA MET A 62 -0.88 11.81 4.62
C MET A 62 -0.39 10.85 3.54
N MET A 63 -1.28 10.34 2.71
CA MET A 63 -0.95 9.39 1.64
C MET A 63 0.02 10.01 0.64
N PHE A 64 -0.20 11.26 0.22
CA PHE A 64 0.65 11.94 -0.75
C PHE A 64 2.03 12.28 -0.18
N ARG A 65 2.11 12.71 1.07
CA ARG A 65 3.40 12.94 1.75
C ARG A 65 4.27 11.69 1.81
N VAL A 66 3.68 10.53 2.12
CA VAL A 66 4.41 9.24 2.17
C VAL A 66 4.98 8.88 0.78
N ASN A 67 4.34 9.34 -0.29
CA ASN A 67 4.76 9.09 -1.67
C ASN A 67 5.59 10.24 -2.29
N ASP A 68 6.06 11.20 -1.50
CA ASP A 68 6.82 12.38 -1.93
C ASP A 68 6.06 13.26 -2.95
N ILE A 69 4.75 13.34 -2.82
CA ILE A 69 3.87 14.16 -3.63
C ILE A 69 3.46 15.38 -2.81
N GLN A 70 3.52 16.56 -3.40
CA GLN A 70 3.13 17.81 -2.77
C GLN A 70 1.72 18.23 -3.21
N ILE A 71 0.88 18.59 -2.25
CA ILE A 71 -0.40 19.20 -2.54
C ILE A 71 -0.17 20.70 -2.73
N VAL A 72 -0.52 21.18 -3.92
CA VAL A 72 -0.41 22.60 -4.29
C VAL A 72 -1.80 23.23 -4.35
N GLN A 73 -1.89 24.52 -4.10
CA GLN A 73 -3.15 25.26 -4.15
C GLN A 73 -3.31 26.09 -5.45
N ASN A 74 -2.25 26.16 -6.25
CA ASN A 74 -2.24 26.92 -7.49
C ASN A 74 -2.25 25.97 -8.69
N VAL A 75 -3.24 26.13 -9.56
CA VAL A 75 -3.39 25.35 -10.80
C VAL A 75 -2.14 25.43 -11.67
N GLN A 76 -1.48 26.58 -11.73
CA GLN A 76 -0.26 26.77 -12.56
C GLN A 76 0.95 25.96 -12.08
N LYS A 77 0.94 25.53 -10.81
CA LYS A 77 2.00 24.69 -10.23
C LYS A 77 1.63 23.21 -10.19
N ALA A 78 0.39 22.89 -10.51
CA ALA A 78 -0.10 21.53 -10.51
C ALA A 78 0.29 20.80 -11.80
N GLU A 79 0.75 19.59 -11.66
CA GLU A 79 0.98 18.67 -12.77
C GLU A 79 -0.25 17.79 -13.02
N LEU A 80 -1.07 17.61 -11.98
CA LEU A 80 -2.31 16.88 -12.03
C LEU A 80 -3.35 17.56 -11.14
N VAL A 81 -4.58 17.64 -11.62
CA VAL A 81 -5.75 18.08 -10.84
C VAL A 81 -6.59 16.87 -10.48
N LEU A 82 -6.78 16.64 -9.18
CA LEU A 82 -7.68 15.63 -8.63
C LEU A 82 -8.94 16.34 -8.15
N GLU A 83 -10.04 16.21 -8.91
CA GLU A 83 -11.31 16.79 -8.55
C GLU A 83 -12.23 15.76 -7.91
N ILE A 84 -12.63 16.02 -6.67
CA ILE A 84 -13.59 15.18 -5.94
C ILE A 84 -15.00 15.66 -6.31
N ILE A 85 -15.73 14.78 -7.02
CA ILE A 85 -17.09 15.08 -7.49
C ILE A 85 -18.09 14.83 -6.38
N SER A 86 -17.96 13.69 -5.69
CA SER A 86 -18.83 13.36 -4.56
C SER A 86 -18.16 12.43 -3.57
N GLU A 87 -18.50 12.60 -2.30
CA GLU A 87 -18.15 11.73 -1.20
C GLU A 87 -19.44 11.32 -0.49
N GLN A 88 -19.63 10.02 -0.31
CA GLN A 88 -20.83 9.46 0.33
C GLN A 88 -20.40 8.42 1.36
N ASN A 89 -20.86 8.59 2.59
CA ASN A 89 -20.66 7.65 3.67
C ASN A 89 -22.01 7.06 4.08
N ALA A 90 -22.10 5.72 4.06
CA ALA A 90 -23.30 4.98 4.41
C ALA A 90 -23.02 3.93 5.49
N ARG A 91 -23.96 3.71 6.37
CA ARG A 91 -23.95 2.61 7.33
C ARG A 91 -24.97 1.58 6.93
N GLN A 92 -24.54 0.33 6.77
CA GLN A 92 -25.41 -0.81 6.51
C GLN A 92 -25.39 -1.73 7.71
N VAL A 93 -26.57 -2.02 8.27
CA VAL A 93 -26.67 -2.98 9.36
C VAL A 93 -26.41 -4.38 8.83
N LEU A 94 -25.54 -5.14 9.52
CA LEU A 94 -25.19 -6.50 9.16
C LEU A 94 -25.89 -7.53 10.02
N SER A 95 -26.09 -7.27 11.32
CA SER A 95 -26.67 -8.25 12.22
C SER A 95 -27.38 -7.61 13.40
N TYR A 96 -28.35 -8.35 13.93
CA TYR A 96 -29.09 -8.05 15.14
C TYR A 96 -28.94 -9.19 16.13
N ASN A 97 -29.03 -8.91 17.44
CA ASN A 97 -29.17 -9.92 18.47
C ASN A 97 -30.62 -10.42 18.58
N GLY A 98 -30.84 -11.43 19.43
CA GLY A 98 -32.19 -11.98 19.67
C GLY A 98 -33.19 -10.97 20.27
N ALA A 99 -32.72 -9.83 20.80
CA ALA A 99 -33.54 -8.73 21.33
C ALA A 99 -33.78 -7.60 20.28
N GLY A 100 -33.37 -7.80 19.03
CA GLY A 100 -33.55 -6.81 17.94
C GLY A 100 -32.56 -5.64 17.96
N GLN A 101 -31.52 -5.69 18.76
CA GLN A 101 -30.49 -4.65 18.80
C GLN A 101 -29.42 -4.90 17.75
N ILE A 102 -28.93 -3.84 17.14
CA ILE A 102 -27.84 -3.91 16.15
C ILE A 102 -26.57 -4.35 16.85
N THR A 103 -25.95 -5.45 16.35
CA THR A 103 -24.69 -5.97 16.87
C THR A 103 -23.50 -5.72 15.95
N ALA A 104 -23.75 -5.56 14.64
CA ALA A 104 -22.71 -5.22 13.70
C ALA A 104 -23.25 -4.37 12.56
N TYR A 105 -22.43 -3.46 12.08
CA TYR A 105 -22.70 -2.68 10.87
C TYR A 105 -21.45 -2.55 10.02
N ARG A 106 -21.64 -2.34 8.72
CA ARG A 106 -20.60 -2.04 7.75
C ARG A 106 -20.63 -0.56 7.44
N ILE A 107 -19.49 0.07 7.46
CA ILE A 107 -19.31 1.43 6.94
C ILE A 107 -18.86 1.28 5.48
N ILE A 108 -19.56 1.98 4.59
CA ILE A 108 -19.26 2.04 3.16
C ILE A 108 -18.93 3.50 2.86
N SER A 109 -17.72 3.75 2.40
CA SER A 109 -17.33 5.05 1.86
C SER A 109 -17.18 4.93 0.35
N ARG A 110 -17.84 5.84 -0.38
CA ARG A 110 -17.77 5.93 -1.84
C ARG A 110 -17.31 7.32 -2.21
N VAL A 111 -16.19 7.38 -2.88
CA VAL A 111 -15.64 8.63 -3.42
C VAL A 111 -15.66 8.54 -4.94
N VAL A 112 -16.24 9.53 -5.60
CA VAL A 112 -16.22 9.69 -7.05
C VAL A 112 -15.30 10.86 -7.35
N PHE A 113 -14.31 10.63 -8.18
CA PHE A 113 -13.33 11.63 -8.55
C PHE A 113 -12.98 11.55 -10.04
N ARG A 114 -12.40 12.60 -10.55
CA ARG A 114 -11.71 12.61 -11.85
C ARG A 114 -10.33 13.24 -11.68
N ALA A 115 -9.40 12.78 -12.50
CA ALA A 115 -8.07 13.32 -12.57
C ALA A 115 -7.79 13.81 -14.00
N PHE A 116 -7.21 14.97 -14.15
CA PHE A 116 -6.89 15.56 -15.44
C PHE A 116 -5.68 16.47 -15.35
N ASP A 117 -5.01 16.65 -16.49
CA ASP A 117 -3.91 17.62 -16.62
C ASP A 117 -4.49 19.05 -16.59
N PRO A 118 -3.91 19.98 -15.79
CA PRO A 118 -4.35 21.36 -15.74
C PRO A 118 -4.22 22.10 -17.09
N ASN A 119 -3.37 21.61 -18.00
CA ASN A 119 -3.16 22.17 -19.32
C ASN A 119 -4.13 21.65 -20.38
N GLY A 120 -5.03 20.74 -20.00
CA GLY A 120 -6.22 20.42 -20.79
C GLY A 120 -5.95 19.61 -22.07
N ILE A 121 -5.10 18.58 -22.00
CA ILE A 121 -5.01 17.57 -23.06
C ILE A 121 -5.71 16.28 -22.63
#